data_2b7f2e85d926bf090bcd7f20572d772d
#
_entry.id   2b7f2e85d926bf090bcd7f20572d772d
#
_cell.length_a   1.000
_cell.length_b   1.000
_cell.length_c   1.000
_cell.angle_alpha   90.00
_cell.angle_beta   90.00
_cell.angle_gamma   90.00
#
_symmetry.space_group_name_H-M   'P 1'
#
loop_
_entity.id
_entity.type
_entity.pdbx_description
1 polymer ?
#
loop_
_entity_poly.entity_id
_entity_poly.type
_entity_poly.pdbx_seq_one_letter_code
_entity_poly.pdbx_strand_id
1 'polypeptide(L)'
;MTDLEGVAGVFAWENREDQSLENHERRCRQRRWLAEEVNAAAAGFFEGGASGVLVNDGHGAGYTIDLDVLDPRLEVIHGHQRPFWLPHIETCDVTAIVGAHAKAGTPEGCLCHTMSAAVRGYWVNDVSLGEMGLQALIAGHYDIPFIFASGDYWACREIEQLVPGCITVAVKRGLSLHCARTHAPAKAREMIREGARRAMAAAASLAPFKLESPLRFRCEMKAPVYDNEQPPPGARVVDSHTVEIEARDVLELFERLYRYQRGWQPRQRPAAQA
;
A
#
# COMPACT_ATOMS: atom_id res chain seq x y z
N MET A 1 6.21 -2.73 0.09
CA MET A 1 5.28 -1.90 -0.70
C MET A 1 5.70 -0.45 -0.60
N THR A 2 5.63 0.31 -1.68
CA THR A 2 5.83 1.76 -1.63
C THR A 2 4.59 2.48 -2.12
N ASP A 3 4.40 3.68 -1.61
CA ASP A 3 3.39 4.62 -2.05
C ASP A 3 3.94 6.05 -1.98
N LEU A 4 3.37 6.97 -2.74
CA LEU A 4 3.94 8.31 -2.87
C LEU A 4 3.24 9.33 -1.99
N GLU A 5 1.94 9.22 -1.88
CA GLU A 5 1.08 10.23 -1.28
C GLU A 5 1.36 10.47 0.21
N GLY A 6 1.86 9.47 0.93
CA GLY A 6 2.20 9.57 2.35
C GLY A 6 3.61 10.06 2.63
N VAL A 7 4.49 10.19 1.63
CA VAL A 7 5.88 10.65 1.78
C VAL A 7 5.93 12.06 2.37
N ALA A 8 6.93 12.32 3.22
CA ALA A 8 7.14 13.64 3.80
C ALA A 8 7.33 14.72 2.72
N GLY A 9 6.55 15.81 2.80
CA GLY A 9 6.58 16.89 1.82
C GLY A 9 5.70 16.71 0.59
N VAL A 10 5.09 15.56 0.38
CA VAL A 10 4.13 15.33 -0.71
C VAL A 10 2.73 15.80 -0.27
N PHE A 11 2.09 16.64 -1.08
CA PHE A 11 0.75 17.21 -0.82
C PHE A 11 -0.09 17.37 -2.10
N ALA A 12 0.45 16.99 -3.25
CA ALA A 12 -0.23 17.10 -4.55
C ALA A 12 -0.08 15.80 -5.32
N TRP A 13 -1.14 15.43 -6.05
CA TRP A 13 -1.16 14.28 -6.93
C TRP A 13 0.00 14.28 -7.93
N GLU A 14 0.53 13.10 -8.24
CA GLU A 14 1.43 12.95 -9.37
C GLU A 14 0.66 13.21 -10.67
N ASN A 15 0.92 14.34 -11.32
CA ASN A 15 0.32 14.66 -12.61
C ASN A 15 1.32 14.39 -13.74
N ARG A 16 1.10 13.31 -14.51
CA ARG A 16 1.96 12.91 -15.64
C ARG A 16 1.60 13.60 -16.95
N GLU A 17 0.46 14.26 -17.01
CA GLU A 17 -0.03 14.95 -18.21
C GLU A 17 0.49 16.40 -18.28
N ASP A 18 0.73 17.03 -17.13
CA ASP A 18 1.30 18.38 -17.06
C ASP A 18 2.79 18.34 -17.40
N GLN A 19 3.14 18.91 -18.56
CA GLN A 19 4.50 18.98 -19.09
C GLN A 19 5.27 20.23 -18.65
N SER A 20 4.75 21.02 -17.71
CA SER A 20 5.45 22.20 -17.18
C SER A 20 6.75 21.79 -16.47
N LEU A 21 7.76 22.67 -16.54
CA LEU A 21 9.04 22.46 -15.86
C LEU A 21 8.85 22.32 -14.34
N GLU A 22 7.99 23.15 -13.76
CA GLU A 22 7.66 23.10 -12.33
C GLU A 22 7.11 21.73 -11.90
N ASN A 23 6.17 21.18 -12.68
CA ASN A 23 5.63 19.86 -12.41
C ASN A 23 6.69 18.76 -12.58
N HIS A 24 7.52 18.86 -13.62
CA HIS A 24 8.62 17.92 -13.85
C HIS A 24 9.59 17.90 -12.66
N GLU A 25 10.08 19.06 -12.22
CA GLU A 25 10.97 19.18 -11.07
C GLU A 25 10.35 18.66 -9.78
N ARG A 26 9.06 18.97 -9.55
CA ARG A 26 8.31 18.46 -8.38
C ARG A 26 8.25 16.94 -8.40
N ARG A 27 7.90 16.33 -9.52
CA ARG A 27 7.82 14.86 -9.67
C ARG A 27 9.19 14.20 -9.45
N CYS A 28 10.26 14.71 -10.04
CA CYS A 28 11.61 14.20 -9.82
C CYS A 28 11.99 14.25 -8.34
N ARG A 29 11.68 15.35 -7.66
CA ARG A 29 11.92 15.52 -6.23
C ARG A 29 11.12 14.55 -5.37
N GLN A 30 9.85 14.38 -5.65
CA GLN A 30 8.97 13.46 -4.92
C GLN A 30 9.41 12.00 -5.07
N ARG A 31 9.78 11.57 -6.29
CA ARG A 31 10.31 10.23 -6.57
C ARG A 31 11.60 9.94 -5.81
N ARG A 32 12.47 10.93 -5.74
CA ARG A 32 13.71 10.85 -4.96
C ARG A 32 13.42 10.77 -3.45
N TRP A 33 12.52 11.59 -2.92
CA TRP A 33 12.13 11.51 -1.50
C TRP A 33 11.57 10.15 -1.14
N LEU A 34 10.72 9.57 -1.99
CA LEU A 34 10.22 8.20 -1.80
C LEU A 34 11.37 7.19 -1.73
N ALA A 35 12.31 7.24 -2.68
CA ALA A 35 13.48 6.34 -2.68
C ALA A 35 14.34 6.49 -1.41
N GLU A 36 14.54 7.73 -0.95
CA GLU A 36 15.29 8.01 0.28
C GLU A 36 14.56 7.53 1.55
N GLU A 37 13.22 7.61 1.61
CA GLU A 37 12.42 7.01 2.71
C GLU A 37 12.46 5.47 2.67
N VAL A 38 12.44 4.87 1.48
CA VAL A 38 12.61 3.42 1.29
C VAL A 38 13.98 2.97 1.77
N ASN A 39 15.06 3.70 1.42
CA ASN A 39 16.40 3.42 1.91
C ASN A 39 16.49 3.48 3.44
N ALA A 40 15.82 4.47 4.05
CA ALA A 40 15.77 4.60 5.50
C ALA A 40 15.05 3.41 6.16
N ALA A 41 13.91 2.98 5.61
CA ALA A 41 13.21 1.80 6.09
C ALA A 41 14.04 0.53 5.92
N ALA A 42 14.65 0.34 4.75
CA ALA A 42 15.53 -0.80 4.46
C ALA A 42 16.73 -0.87 5.41
N ALA A 43 17.38 0.27 5.67
CA ALA A 43 18.47 0.34 6.63
C ALA A 43 18.00 -0.12 8.03
N GLY A 44 16.82 0.33 8.47
CA GLY A 44 16.23 -0.10 9.74
C GLY A 44 15.88 -1.60 9.76
N PHE A 45 15.36 -2.14 8.67
CA PHE A 45 15.08 -3.58 8.57
C PHE A 45 16.36 -4.41 8.62
N PHE A 46 17.41 -4.04 7.88
CA PHE A 46 18.70 -4.73 7.96
C PHE A 46 19.33 -4.65 9.34
N GLU A 47 19.27 -3.50 10.02
CA GLU A 47 19.71 -3.34 11.41
C GLU A 47 18.90 -4.19 12.39
N GLY A 48 17.63 -4.41 12.08
CA GLY A 48 16.73 -5.30 12.82
C GLY A 48 16.89 -6.79 12.49
N GLY A 49 17.80 -7.17 11.58
CA GLY A 49 18.13 -8.55 11.27
C GLY A 49 17.52 -9.11 9.99
N ALA A 50 16.93 -8.28 9.13
CA ALA A 50 16.48 -8.73 7.81
C ALA A 50 17.67 -9.20 6.96
N SER A 51 17.55 -10.36 6.30
CA SER A 51 18.55 -10.90 5.38
C SER A 51 18.43 -10.34 3.97
N GLY A 52 17.22 -9.91 3.59
CA GLY A 52 16.90 -9.32 2.29
C GLY A 52 15.70 -8.41 2.37
N VAL A 53 15.59 -7.45 1.46
CA VAL A 53 14.44 -6.54 1.34
C VAL A 53 14.04 -6.48 -0.12
N LEU A 54 12.81 -6.94 -0.40
CA LEU A 54 12.17 -6.83 -1.70
C LEU A 54 11.22 -5.63 -1.70
N VAL A 55 11.47 -4.67 -2.57
CA VAL A 55 10.66 -3.47 -2.74
C VAL A 55 9.67 -3.67 -3.88
N ASN A 56 8.38 -3.56 -3.60
CA ASN A 56 7.36 -3.47 -4.64
C ASN A 56 7.03 -1.99 -4.85
N ASP A 57 7.44 -1.42 -6.01
CA ASP A 57 7.13 -0.04 -6.41
C ASP A 57 5.64 0.08 -6.71
N GLY A 58 4.84 0.36 -5.66
CA GLY A 58 3.39 0.20 -5.67
C GLY A 58 2.61 1.36 -6.24
N HIS A 59 3.14 2.57 -6.13
CA HIS A 59 2.42 3.78 -6.50
C HIS A 59 2.12 3.85 -8.01
N GLY A 60 0.89 4.23 -8.35
CA GLY A 60 0.47 4.47 -9.72
C GLY A 60 0.68 3.26 -10.64
N ALA A 61 1.40 3.43 -11.74
CA ALA A 61 1.68 2.36 -12.67
C ALA A 61 2.91 1.49 -12.31
N GLY A 62 3.51 1.71 -11.12
CA GLY A 62 4.60 0.87 -10.63
C GLY A 62 5.99 1.20 -11.18
N TYR A 63 6.22 2.42 -11.58
CA TYR A 63 7.53 2.94 -12.00
C TYR A 63 7.75 4.37 -11.49
N THR A 64 7.49 4.55 -10.19
CA THR A 64 7.56 5.87 -9.54
C THR A 64 8.87 6.08 -8.80
N ILE A 65 9.44 5.03 -8.19
CA ILE A 65 10.64 5.17 -7.38
C ILE A 65 11.87 5.54 -8.23
N ASP A 66 12.73 6.40 -7.69
CA ASP A 66 14.01 6.75 -8.31
C ASP A 66 15.03 5.65 -8.02
N LEU A 67 15.30 4.81 -9.02
CA LEU A 67 16.22 3.65 -8.90
C LEU A 67 17.67 4.06 -8.71
N ASP A 68 18.10 5.24 -9.20
CA ASP A 68 19.50 5.66 -9.19
C ASP A 68 20.02 5.95 -7.77
N VAL A 69 19.09 6.21 -6.83
CA VAL A 69 19.46 6.52 -5.43
C VAL A 69 19.16 5.40 -4.45
N LEU A 70 18.63 4.27 -4.92
CA LEU A 70 18.29 3.14 -4.04
C LEU A 70 19.56 2.45 -3.49
N ASP A 71 19.44 1.94 -2.27
CA ASP A 71 20.44 1.08 -1.65
C ASP A 71 20.70 -0.15 -2.55
N PRO A 72 21.94 -0.43 -2.96
CA PRO A 72 22.26 -1.52 -3.89
C PRO A 72 21.96 -2.92 -3.35
N ARG A 73 21.60 -3.07 -2.08
CA ARG A 73 21.19 -4.35 -1.47
C ARG A 73 19.72 -4.68 -1.74
N LEU A 74 18.94 -3.74 -2.30
CA LEU A 74 17.51 -3.92 -2.52
C LEU A 74 17.23 -4.62 -3.84
N GLU A 75 16.31 -5.56 -3.82
CA GLU A 75 15.64 -6.04 -5.02
C GLU A 75 14.34 -5.25 -5.24
N VAL A 76 14.01 -4.92 -6.49
CA VAL A 76 12.86 -4.05 -6.80
C VAL A 76 11.98 -4.67 -7.87
N ILE A 77 10.70 -4.80 -7.57
CA ILE A 77 9.67 -5.06 -8.58
C ILE A 77 9.22 -3.71 -9.14
N HIS A 78 9.62 -3.44 -10.37
CA HIS A 78 9.44 -2.15 -11.03
C HIS A 78 8.81 -2.33 -12.41
N GLY A 79 7.91 -1.44 -12.80
CA GLY A 79 7.20 -1.48 -14.08
C GLY A 79 5.72 -1.81 -13.95
N HIS A 80 5.00 -1.61 -15.08
CA HIS A 80 3.57 -1.86 -15.19
C HIS A 80 3.26 -3.27 -15.73
N GLN A 81 1.97 -3.63 -15.82
CA GLN A 81 1.49 -4.94 -16.29
C GLN A 81 2.00 -6.10 -15.42
N ARG A 82 1.99 -5.91 -14.11
CA ARG A 82 2.40 -6.94 -13.16
C ARG A 82 1.44 -8.13 -13.15
N PRO A 83 1.94 -9.34 -12.92
CA PRO A 83 1.09 -10.53 -12.83
C PRO A 83 0.17 -10.51 -11.60
N PHE A 84 0.54 -9.78 -10.55
CA PHE A 84 -0.22 -9.61 -9.32
C PHE A 84 0.12 -8.25 -8.65
N TRP A 85 -0.77 -7.71 -7.79
CA TRP A 85 -0.53 -6.42 -7.14
C TRP A 85 0.69 -6.44 -6.22
N LEU A 86 0.89 -7.56 -5.53
CA LEU A 86 2.04 -7.81 -4.65
C LEU A 86 2.80 -9.07 -5.11
N PRO A 87 3.51 -9.03 -6.25
CA PRO A 87 4.22 -10.20 -6.74
C PRO A 87 5.28 -10.65 -5.74
N HIS A 88 5.44 -11.96 -5.57
CA HIS A 88 6.43 -12.57 -4.67
C HIS A 88 6.23 -12.29 -3.17
N ILE A 89 5.07 -11.75 -2.75
CA ILE A 89 4.80 -11.59 -1.32
C ILE A 89 4.87 -12.92 -0.57
N GLU A 90 4.49 -14.02 -1.21
CA GLU A 90 4.53 -15.38 -0.68
C GLU A 90 5.94 -15.86 -0.29
N THR A 91 6.98 -15.17 -0.77
CA THR A 91 8.39 -15.49 -0.45
C THR A 91 8.94 -14.69 0.73
N CYS A 92 8.15 -13.76 1.27
CA CYS A 92 8.55 -12.87 2.35
C CYS A 92 8.11 -13.43 3.71
N ASP A 93 8.85 -13.10 4.77
CA ASP A 93 8.47 -13.45 6.15
C ASP A 93 7.59 -12.38 6.80
N VAL A 94 7.70 -11.14 6.36
CA VAL A 94 6.96 -9.98 6.85
C VAL A 94 6.61 -9.03 5.71
N THR A 95 5.60 -8.18 5.90
CA THR A 95 5.30 -7.11 4.95
C THR A 95 5.23 -5.74 5.62
N ALA A 96 5.53 -4.70 4.84
CA ALA A 96 5.57 -3.32 5.28
C ALA A 96 5.18 -2.36 4.14
N ILE A 97 4.86 -1.11 4.48
CA ILE A 97 4.64 -0.04 3.51
C ILE A 97 5.38 1.24 3.89
N VAL A 98 5.92 1.93 2.90
CA VAL A 98 6.55 3.25 3.02
C VAL A 98 5.78 4.25 2.16
N GLY A 99 5.44 5.40 2.74
CA GLY A 99 4.74 6.46 2.03
C GLY A 99 3.22 6.30 1.98
N ALA A 100 2.61 5.61 2.94
CA ALA A 100 1.18 5.32 2.96
C ALA A 100 0.31 6.55 3.18
N HIS A 101 -0.79 6.65 2.44
CA HIS A 101 -1.89 7.60 2.66
C HIS A 101 -3.08 6.92 3.33
N ALA A 102 -3.99 7.72 3.89
CA ALA A 102 -5.23 7.21 4.48
C ALA A 102 -6.23 6.79 3.41
N LYS A 103 -7.11 5.86 3.74
CA LYS A 103 -8.19 5.39 2.86
C LYS A 103 -9.14 6.51 2.44
N ALA A 104 -9.89 6.27 1.38
CA ALA A 104 -10.95 7.16 0.89
C ALA A 104 -11.91 7.54 2.02
N GLY A 105 -12.33 8.81 2.01
CA GLY A 105 -13.31 9.33 2.98
C GLY A 105 -12.71 9.75 4.34
N THR A 106 -11.39 9.71 4.52
CA THR A 106 -10.72 10.23 5.72
C THR A 106 -10.71 11.77 5.68
N PRO A 107 -11.42 12.47 6.58
CA PRO A 107 -11.70 13.92 6.41
C PRO A 107 -10.46 14.82 6.33
N GLU A 108 -9.44 14.54 7.13
CA GLU A 108 -8.19 15.32 7.18
C GLU A 108 -7.02 14.58 6.47
N GLY A 109 -7.27 13.43 5.84
CA GLY A 109 -6.25 12.65 5.16
C GLY A 109 -5.69 13.39 3.94
N CYS A 110 -4.38 13.67 3.93
CA CYS A 110 -3.74 14.27 2.77
C CYS A 110 -3.70 13.26 1.62
N LEU A 111 -4.24 13.64 0.45
CA LEU A 111 -4.36 12.81 -0.74
C LEU A 111 -5.07 11.47 -0.48
N CYS A 112 -6.01 11.42 0.47
CA CYS A 112 -6.70 10.20 0.86
C CYS A 112 -7.57 9.65 -0.29
N HIS A 113 -7.41 8.37 -0.58
CA HIS A 113 -8.20 7.62 -1.57
C HIS A 113 -8.08 6.12 -1.32
N THR A 114 -8.66 5.27 -2.15
CA THR A 114 -8.43 3.82 -2.15
C THR A 114 -8.38 3.34 -3.58
N MET A 115 -7.19 3.03 -4.09
CA MET A 115 -6.85 2.61 -5.45
C MET A 115 -7.17 3.65 -6.54
N SER A 116 -8.23 4.43 -6.38
CA SER A 116 -8.64 5.50 -7.27
C SER A 116 -9.31 6.62 -6.49
N ALA A 117 -9.06 7.86 -6.92
CA ALA A 117 -9.74 9.03 -6.37
C ALA A 117 -11.27 9.02 -6.60
N ALA A 118 -11.76 8.21 -7.56
CA ALA A 118 -13.18 8.04 -7.85
C ALA A 118 -13.91 7.12 -6.86
N VAL A 119 -13.16 6.32 -6.09
CA VAL A 119 -13.73 5.41 -5.08
C VAL A 119 -14.14 6.18 -3.84
N ARG A 120 -15.34 5.88 -3.32
CA ARG A 120 -15.83 6.36 -2.03
C ARG A 120 -15.33 5.47 -0.89
N GLY A 121 -15.30 4.17 -1.09
CA GLY A 121 -14.75 3.22 -0.12
C GLY A 121 -14.78 1.76 -0.59
N TYR A 122 -13.96 0.96 0.08
CA TYR A 122 -13.91 -0.48 -0.03
C TYR A 122 -14.24 -1.13 1.31
N TRP A 123 -14.97 -2.22 1.27
CA TRP A 123 -15.26 -3.07 2.43
C TRP A 123 -15.06 -4.53 2.06
N VAL A 124 -14.50 -5.29 2.98
CA VAL A 124 -14.44 -6.76 2.92
C VAL A 124 -15.05 -7.30 4.21
N ASN A 125 -16.10 -8.10 4.11
CA ASN A 125 -16.88 -8.60 5.26
C ASN A 125 -17.26 -7.46 6.24
N ASP A 126 -17.75 -6.34 5.68
CA ASP A 126 -18.14 -5.12 6.40
C ASP A 126 -16.99 -4.35 7.08
N VAL A 127 -15.74 -4.82 6.97
CA VAL A 127 -14.56 -4.09 7.41
C VAL A 127 -14.14 -3.10 6.33
N SER A 128 -14.13 -1.81 6.66
CA SER A 128 -13.67 -0.76 5.72
C SER A 128 -12.15 -0.80 5.58
N LEU A 129 -11.66 -1.06 4.37
CA LEU A 129 -10.24 -1.22 4.07
C LEU A 129 -9.74 -0.14 3.10
N GLY A 130 -8.59 0.43 3.42
CA GLY A 130 -7.72 1.12 2.49
C GLY A 130 -6.68 0.18 1.88
N GLU A 131 -5.72 0.73 1.17
CA GLU A 131 -4.69 -0.06 0.46
C GLU A 131 -3.80 -0.85 1.42
N MET A 132 -3.46 -0.30 2.59
CA MET A 132 -2.74 -1.04 3.62
C MET A 132 -3.52 -2.23 4.16
N GLY A 133 -4.83 -2.05 4.37
CA GLY A 133 -5.70 -3.14 4.80
C GLY A 133 -5.81 -4.25 3.77
N LEU A 134 -5.88 -3.89 2.47
CA LEU A 134 -5.85 -4.86 1.37
C LEU A 134 -4.49 -5.57 1.29
N GLN A 135 -3.37 -4.86 1.45
CA GLN A 135 -2.04 -5.46 1.53
C GLN A 135 -1.93 -6.43 2.71
N ALA A 136 -2.38 -6.01 3.89
CA ALA A 136 -2.36 -6.85 5.08
C ALA A 136 -3.22 -8.10 4.91
N LEU A 137 -4.37 -8.00 4.24
CA LEU A 137 -5.26 -9.13 3.95
C LEU A 137 -4.62 -10.12 2.97
N ILE A 138 -3.94 -9.63 1.92
CA ILE A 138 -3.18 -10.49 0.98
C ILE A 138 -2.02 -11.19 1.72
N ALA A 139 -1.25 -10.45 2.52
CA ALA A 139 -0.17 -11.01 3.31
C ALA A 139 -0.69 -12.08 4.29
N GLY A 140 -1.83 -11.80 4.94
CA GLY A 140 -2.49 -12.70 5.86
C GLY A 140 -2.93 -14.04 5.24
N HIS A 141 -3.24 -14.07 3.93
CA HIS A 141 -3.51 -15.31 3.19
C HIS A 141 -2.29 -16.26 3.21
N TYR A 142 -1.09 -15.72 3.23
CA TYR A 142 0.16 -16.46 3.28
C TYR A 142 0.75 -16.57 4.70
N ASP A 143 0.00 -16.26 5.75
CA ASP A 143 0.46 -16.23 7.14
C ASP A 143 1.56 -15.21 7.42
N ILE A 144 1.64 -14.14 6.63
CA ILE A 144 2.66 -13.10 6.72
C ILE A 144 2.11 -11.91 7.53
N PRO A 145 2.75 -11.51 8.65
CA PRO A 145 2.33 -10.36 9.42
C PRO A 145 2.70 -9.04 8.73
N PHE A 146 1.82 -8.05 8.88
CA PHE A 146 2.08 -6.66 8.48
C PHE A 146 2.74 -5.94 9.66
N ILE A 147 4.03 -5.60 9.55
CA ILE A 147 4.82 -5.17 10.71
C ILE A 147 5.08 -3.68 10.79
N PHE A 148 5.02 -2.95 9.65
CA PHE A 148 5.46 -1.56 9.62
C PHE A 148 4.69 -0.74 8.57
N ALA A 149 4.36 0.50 8.94
CA ALA A 149 3.88 1.52 8.01
C ALA A 149 4.51 2.88 8.32
N SER A 150 4.90 3.61 7.27
CA SER A 150 5.22 5.04 7.38
C SER A 150 4.38 5.87 6.41
N GLY A 151 4.01 7.09 6.81
CA GLY A 151 3.22 7.97 5.95
C GLY A 151 2.44 9.03 6.69
N ASP A 152 1.21 9.27 6.24
CA ASP A 152 0.29 10.20 6.88
C ASP A 152 -0.16 9.66 8.25
N TYR A 153 -0.32 10.55 9.23
CA TYR A 153 -0.83 10.21 10.57
C TYR A 153 -2.14 9.42 10.52
N TRP A 154 -3.05 9.79 9.62
CA TRP A 154 -4.34 9.13 9.50
C TRP A 154 -4.22 7.71 8.91
N ALA A 155 -3.26 7.50 8.02
CA ALA A 155 -2.89 6.17 7.53
C ALA A 155 -2.32 5.30 8.66
N CYS A 156 -1.44 5.87 9.49
CA CYS A 156 -0.91 5.18 10.66
C CYS A 156 -2.03 4.74 11.61
N ARG A 157 -2.98 5.63 11.90
CA ARG A 157 -4.15 5.30 12.76
C ARG A 157 -5.06 4.22 12.16
N GLU A 158 -5.20 4.20 10.83
CA GLU A 158 -5.97 3.18 10.12
C GLU A 158 -5.38 1.79 10.33
N ILE A 159 -4.08 1.62 10.07
CA ILE A 159 -3.45 0.30 10.17
C ILE A 159 -3.28 -0.17 11.62
N GLU A 160 -3.07 0.73 12.59
CA GLU A 160 -3.03 0.39 14.00
C GLU A 160 -4.34 -0.23 14.52
N GLN A 161 -5.48 0.18 13.94
CA GLN A 161 -6.79 -0.40 14.27
C GLN A 161 -6.98 -1.79 13.65
N LEU A 162 -6.44 -2.02 12.46
CA LEU A 162 -6.56 -3.30 11.75
C LEU A 162 -5.55 -4.34 12.23
N VAL A 163 -4.33 -3.89 12.54
CA VAL A 163 -3.21 -4.73 12.98
C VAL A 163 -2.63 -4.15 14.28
N PRO A 164 -3.26 -4.44 15.43
CA PRO A 164 -2.76 -3.96 16.72
C PRO A 164 -1.33 -4.43 16.98
N GLY A 165 -0.47 -3.48 17.34
CA GLY A 165 0.96 -3.74 17.57
C GLY A 165 1.85 -3.49 16.35
N CYS A 166 1.30 -3.26 15.15
CA CYS A 166 2.05 -2.78 14.01
C CYS A 166 2.79 -1.48 14.36
N ILE A 167 4.07 -1.41 14.03
CA ILE A 167 4.86 -0.19 14.26
C ILE A 167 4.56 0.82 13.17
N THR A 168 4.14 2.01 13.55
CA THR A 168 3.83 3.08 12.62
C THR A 168 4.73 4.30 12.83
N VAL A 169 4.97 5.05 11.74
CA VAL A 169 5.75 6.29 11.73
C VAL A 169 5.02 7.36 10.92
N ALA A 170 4.38 8.28 11.63
CA ALA A 170 3.75 9.43 10.99
C ALA A 170 4.80 10.47 10.62
N VAL A 171 5.15 10.57 9.34
CA VAL A 171 6.09 11.57 8.82
C VAL A 171 5.41 12.88 8.45
N LYS A 172 4.10 12.86 8.31
CA LYS A 172 3.24 14.03 8.16
C LYS A 172 1.87 13.78 8.77
N ARG A 173 1.12 14.85 8.96
CA ARG A 173 -0.29 14.82 9.34
C ARG A 173 -1.10 15.65 8.36
N GLY A 174 -2.00 15.03 7.64
CA GLY A 174 -2.97 15.70 6.80
C GLY A 174 -3.84 16.68 7.59
N LEU A 175 -4.13 17.83 7.00
CA LEU A 175 -5.03 18.86 7.49
C LEU A 175 -6.21 19.04 6.54
N SER A 176 -6.02 18.67 5.28
CA SER A 176 -7.03 18.58 4.21
C SER A 176 -6.46 17.77 3.07
N LEU A 177 -7.25 17.56 2.00
CA LEU A 177 -6.85 16.77 0.83
C LEU A 177 -5.50 17.19 0.23
N HIS A 178 -5.17 18.49 0.25
CA HIS A 178 -3.96 19.05 -0.36
C HIS A 178 -3.11 19.88 0.61
N CYS A 179 -3.24 19.63 1.91
CA CYS A 179 -2.44 20.30 2.92
C CYS A 179 -2.07 19.35 4.05
N ALA A 180 -0.82 19.40 4.49
CA ALA A 180 -0.33 18.62 5.61
C ALA A 180 0.73 19.38 6.43
N ARG A 181 0.77 19.13 7.73
CA ARG A 181 1.92 19.44 8.56
C ARG A 181 2.93 18.30 8.41
N THR A 182 4.09 18.56 7.86
CA THR A 182 5.10 17.55 7.56
C THR A 182 6.40 17.76 8.32
N HIS A 183 7.13 16.69 8.60
CA HIS A 183 8.53 16.77 9.00
C HIS A 183 9.40 17.12 7.79
N ALA A 184 10.57 17.74 8.06
CA ALA A 184 11.61 17.86 7.04
C ALA A 184 12.08 16.46 6.59
N PRO A 185 12.39 16.22 5.31
CA PRO A 185 12.72 14.88 4.79
C PRO A 185 13.85 14.17 5.57
N ALA A 186 14.87 14.90 6.02
CA ALA A 186 15.94 14.31 6.84
C ALA A 186 15.41 13.74 8.15
N LYS A 187 14.51 14.46 8.84
CA LYS A 187 13.91 14.00 10.10
C LYS A 187 12.96 12.81 9.87
N ALA A 188 12.17 12.86 8.80
CA ALA A 188 11.31 11.74 8.42
C ALA A 188 12.11 10.45 8.25
N ARG A 189 13.25 10.50 7.54
CA ARG A 189 14.13 9.34 7.34
C ARG A 189 14.71 8.77 8.64
N GLU A 190 15.13 9.63 9.59
CA GLU A 190 15.57 9.17 10.92
C GLU A 190 14.46 8.40 11.65
N MET A 191 13.25 8.94 11.64
CA MET A 191 12.09 8.33 12.29
C MET A 191 11.73 6.99 11.64
N ILE A 192 11.73 6.92 10.30
CA ILE A 192 11.44 5.72 9.52
C ILE A 192 12.46 4.62 9.85
N ARG A 193 13.77 4.92 9.80
CA ARG A 193 14.84 3.96 10.10
C ARG A 193 14.66 3.35 11.48
N GLU A 194 14.46 4.18 12.49
CA GLU A 194 14.27 3.70 13.85
C GLU A 194 12.97 2.90 14.03
N GLY A 195 11.86 3.36 13.39
CA GLY A 195 10.60 2.63 13.38
C GLY A 195 10.72 1.26 12.72
N ALA A 196 11.36 1.17 11.56
CA ALA A 196 11.58 -0.08 10.84
C ALA A 196 12.45 -1.07 11.65
N ARG A 197 13.52 -0.59 12.31
CA ARG A 197 14.34 -1.42 13.23
C ARG A 197 13.51 -1.98 14.37
N ARG A 198 12.64 -1.20 14.99
CA ARG A 198 11.73 -1.66 16.06
C ARG A 198 10.69 -2.65 15.54
N ALA A 199 10.20 -2.45 14.32
CA ALA A 199 9.22 -3.35 13.71
C ALA A 199 9.76 -4.77 13.54
N MET A 200 11.02 -4.93 13.15
CA MET A 200 11.68 -6.25 13.09
C MET A 200 11.70 -6.94 14.46
N ALA A 201 12.00 -6.20 15.53
CA ALA A 201 12.00 -6.76 16.88
C ALA A 201 10.59 -7.19 17.35
N ALA A 202 9.53 -6.53 16.86
CA ALA A 202 8.15 -6.85 17.21
C ALA A 202 7.53 -7.93 16.30
N ALA A 203 8.13 -8.25 15.17
CA ALA A 203 7.55 -9.07 14.10
C ALA A 203 7.01 -10.42 14.59
N ALA A 204 7.74 -11.12 15.42
CA ALA A 204 7.35 -12.44 15.93
C ALA A 204 6.10 -12.42 16.84
N SER A 205 5.71 -11.25 17.36
CA SER A 205 4.53 -11.12 18.22
C SER A 205 3.26 -10.70 17.45
N LEU A 206 3.38 -10.39 16.16
CA LEU A 206 2.27 -9.90 15.35
C LEU A 206 1.56 -11.05 14.63
N ALA A 207 0.24 -11.10 14.78
CA ALA A 207 -0.58 -12.03 14.04
C ALA A 207 -0.85 -11.49 12.63
N PRO A 208 -0.89 -12.37 11.60
CA PRO A 208 -1.35 -11.99 10.27
C PRO A 208 -2.81 -11.50 10.29
N PHE A 209 -3.11 -10.45 9.54
CA PHE A 209 -4.48 -9.94 9.42
C PHE A 209 -5.29 -10.83 8.48
N LYS A 210 -6.36 -11.42 8.98
CA LYS A 210 -7.23 -12.33 8.22
C LYS A 210 -8.68 -11.96 8.41
N LEU A 211 -9.48 -12.22 7.37
CA LEU A 211 -10.94 -12.20 7.43
C LEU A 211 -11.47 -13.59 7.06
N GLU A 212 -12.62 -13.96 7.64
CA GLU A 212 -13.23 -15.26 7.40
C GLU A 212 -13.77 -15.39 5.98
N SER A 213 -13.53 -16.55 5.36
CA SER A 213 -14.10 -16.92 4.05
C SER A 213 -15.54 -17.42 4.18
N PRO A 214 -16.41 -17.20 3.17
CA PRO A 214 -16.13 -16.48 1.92
C PRO A 214 -16.02 -14.98 2.14
N LEU A 215 -15.22 -14.32 1.30
CA LEU A 215 -15.04 -12.86 1.35
C LEU A 215 -16.15 -12.18 0.56
N ARG A 216 -16.81 -11.21 1.18
CA ARG A 216 -17.79 -10.32 0.54
C ARG A 216 -17.16 -8.93 0.38
N PHE A 217 -16.73 -8.64 -0.81
CA PHE A 217 -16.18 -7.33 -1.17
C PHE A 217 -17.28 -6.40 -1.66
N ARG A 218 -17.26 -5.15 -1.21
CA ARG A 218 -18.10 -4.06 -1.70
C ARG A 218 -17.24 -2.88 -2.07
N CYS A 219 -17.47 -2.37 -3.28
CA CYS A 219 -16.92 -1.11 -3.77
C CYS A 219 -18.04 -0.11 -3.97
N GLU A 220 -17.88 1.09 -3.41
CA GLU A 220 -18.77 2.22 -3.64
C GLU A 220 -17.99 3.33 -4.36
N MET A 221 -18.56 3.81 -5.48
CA MET A 221 -18.01 4.89 -6.30
C MET A 221 -18.62 6.23 -5.90
N LYS A 222 -17.88 7.33 -6.10
CA LYS A 222 -18.39 8.69 -5.83
C LYS A 222 -19.43 9.15 -6.84
N ALA A 223 -19.34 8.67 -8.07
CA ALA A 223 -20.27 8.96 -9.17
C ALA A 223 -21.03 7.70 -9.59
N PRO A 224 -22.22 7.83 -10.23
CA PRO A 224 -23.00 6.71 -10.72
C PRO A 224 -22.39 6.14 -12.01
N VAL A 225 -21.42 5.22 -11.88
CA VAL A 225 -20.68 4.66 -13.01
C VAL A 225 -21.34 3.42 -13.62
N TYR A 226 -22.07 2.64 -12.81
CA TYR A 226 -22.59 1.34 -13.25
C TYR A 226 -23.89 1.39 -14.04
N ASP A 227 -24.40 2.59 -14.31
CA ASP A 227 -25.47 2.79 -15.31
C ASP A 227 -24.95 2.61 -16.76
N ASN A 228 -23.64 2.87 -16.99
CA ASN A 228 -23.04 2.90 -18.30
C ASN A 228 -21.78 2.04 -18.44
N GLU A 229 -21.16 1.61 -17.33
CA GLU A 229 -19.94 0.82 -17.32
C GLU A 229 -20.21 -0.63 -16.94
N GLN A 230 -19.46 -1.54 -17.54
CA GLN A 230 -19.49 -2.93 -17.15
C GLN A 230 -18.79 -3.14 -15.82
N PRO A 231 -19.41 -3.83 -14.86
CA PRO A 231 -18.77 -4.14 -13.59
C PRO A 231 -17.59 -5.10 -13.78
N PRO A 232 -16.73 -5.23 -12.76
CA PRO A 232 -15.70 -6.26 -12.74
C PRO A 232 -16.28 -7.67 -12.97
N PRO A 233 -15.54 -8.60 -13.57
CA PRO A 233 -16.02 -9.95 -13.84
C PRO A 233 -16.53 -10.66 -12.57
N GLY A 234 -17.77 -11.14 -12.61
CA GLY A 234 -18.41 -11.82 -11.49
C GLY A 234 -18.91 -10.88 -10.38
N ALA A 235 -18.87 -9.56 -10.59
CA ALA A 235 -19.47 -8.62 -9.66
C ALA A 235 -20.98 -8.53 -9.88
N ARG A 236 -21.73 -8.37 -8.79
CA ARG A 236 -23.14 -8.02 -8.77
C ARG A 236 -23.27 -6.49 -8.64
N VAL A 237 -23.97 -5.86 -9.55
CA VAL A 237 -24.36 -4.46 -9.43
C VAL A 237 -25.49 -4.36 -8.40
N VAL A 238 -25.29 -3.59 -7.35
CA VAL A 238 -26.27 -3.31 -6.30
C VAL A 238 -27.11 -2.09 -6.68
N ASP A 239 -26.42 -1.03 -7.10
CA ASP A 239 -27.01 0.20 -7.62
C ASP A 239 -26.00 0.90 -8.56
N SER A 240 -26.32 2.11 -9.04
CA SER A 240 -25.46 2.86 -9.97
C SER A 240 -24.05 3.21 -9.40
N HIS A 241 -23.85 3.15 -8.10
CA HIS A 241 -22.58 3.47 -7.43
C HIS A 241 -21.86 2.23 -6.89
N THR A 242 -22.60 1.12 -6.67
CA THR A 242 -22.13 0.04 -5.80
C THR A 242 -22.09 -1.30 -6.51
N VAL A 243 -20.96 -1.97 -6.41
CA VAL A 243 -20.81 -3.38 -6.79
C VAL A 243 -20.34 -4.22 -5.63
N GLU A 244 -20.75 -5.50 -5.66
CA GLU A 244 -20.31 -6.52 -4.72
C GLU A 244 -19.70 -7.72 -5.46
N ILE A 245 -18.67 -8.32 -4.84
CA ILE A 245 -18.03 -9.55 -5.30
C ILE A 245 -17.97 -10.51 -4.12
N GLU A 246 -18.43 -11.74 -4.34
CA GLU A 246 -18.20 -12.84 -3.40
C GLU A 246 -17.04 -13.70 -3.92
N ALA A 247 -16.05 -13.96 -3.10
CA ALA A 247 -14.86 -14.72 -3.44
C ALA A 247 -14.53 -15.74 -2.35
N ARG A 248 -13.98 -16.89 -2.74
CA ARG A 248 -13.56 -17.93 -1.80
C ARG A 248 -12.45 -17.47 -0.88
N ASP A 249 -11.53 -16.67 -1.44
CA ASP A 249 -10.35 -16.15 -0.77
C ASP A 249 -9.89 -14.83 -1.37
N VAL A 250 -8.86 -14.24 -0.79
CA VAL A 250 -8.32 -12.95 -1.22
C VAL A 250 -7.68 -13.00 -2.61
N LEU A 251 -7.10 -14.12 -3.02
CA LEU A 251 -6.48 -14.23 -4.34
C LEU A 251 -7.54 -14.21 -5.45
N GLU A 252 -8.63 -14.97 -5.26
CA GLU A 252 -9.75 -14.93 -6.19
C GLU A 252 -10.40 -13.54 -6.23
N LEU A 253 -10.52 -12.87 -5.07
CA LEU A 253 -11.03 -11.50 -5.01
C LEU A 253 -10.18 -10.55 -5.86
N PHE A 254 -8.85 -10.59 -5.68
CA PHE A 254 -7.95 -9.72 -6.42
C PHE A 254 -7.86 -10.09 -7.91
N GLU A 255 -7.95 -11.36 -8.27
CA GLU A 255 -8.04 -11.78 -9.68
C GLU A 255 -9.25 -11.14 -10.37
N ARG A 256 -10.39 -11.09 -9.70
CA ARG A 256 -11.61 -10.47 -10.23
C ARG A 256 -11.51 -8.94 -10.29
N LEU A 257 -10.96 -8.32 -9.26
CA LEU A 257 -10.87 -6.86 -9.17
C LEU A 257 -9.92 -6.27 -10.22
N TYR A 258 -8.76 -6.89 -10.45
CA TYR A 258 -7.67 -6.29 -11.20
C TYR A 258 -7.40 -6.94 -12.56
N ARG A 259 -8.20 -7.92 -13.00
CA ARG A 259 -8.07 -8.62 -14.30
C ARG A 259 -6.63 -9.07 -14.57
N TYR A 260 -6.01 -9.71 -13.60
CA TYR A 260 -4.65 -10.20 -13.74
C TYR A 260 -4.49 -11.13 -14.93
N GLN A 261 -3.31 -11.12 -15.54
CA GLN A 261 -3.02 -11.93 -16.72
C GLN A 261 -3.28 -13.41 -16.44
N ARG A 262 -4.02 -14.06 -17.35
CA ARG A 262 -4.27 -15.51 -17.30
C ARG A 262 -2.93 -16.24 -17.28
N GLY A 263 -2.71 -17.11 -16.33
CA GLY A 263 -1.56 -18.01 -16.25
C GLY A 263 -0.56 -17.75 -15.13
N TRP A 264 -0.67 -16.62 -14.38
CA TRP A 264 0.13 -16.47 -13.17
C TRP A 264 -0.44 -17.35 -12.06
N GLN A 265 0.43 -18.18 -11.48
CA GLN A 265 0.11 -18.98 -10.30
C GLN A 265 1.04 -18.54 -9.18
N PRO A 266 0.54 -18.14 -8.00
CA PRO A 266 1.40 -17.87 -6.86
C PRO A 266 2.20 -19.14 -6.52
N ARG A 267 3.49 -18.98 -6.29
CA ARG A 267 4.30 -20.09 -5.80
C ARG A 267 3.79 -20.47 -4.41
N GLN A 268 3.52 -21.74 -4.19
CA GLN A 268 3.25 -22.22 -2.84
C GLN A 268 4.50 -21.98 -1.99
N ARG A 269 4.29 -21.42 -0.80
CA ARG A 269 5.38 -21.25 0.17
C ARG A 269 6.02 -22.62 0.42
N PRO A 270 7.36 -22.79 0.28
CA PRO A 270 8.00 -24.03 0.68
C PRO A 270 7.60 -24.35 2.11
N ALA A 271 7.22 -25.59 2.37
CA ALA A 271 6.98 -26.02 3.75
C ALA A 271 8.21 -25.66 4.57
N ALA A 272 7.99 -24.96 5.71
CA ALA A 272 9.08 -24.64 6.62
C ALA A 272 9.82 -25.95 6.93
N GLN A 273 11.10 -26.01 6.60
CA GLN A 273 11.93 -27.11 7.01
C GLN A 273 11.97 -27.06 8.56
N ALA A 274 11.35 -28.06 9.16
CA ALA A 274 11.31 -28.25 10.60
C ALA A 274 12.69 -28.52 11.19
#